data_ebaabb4e4335384472f0ccdefae38223
#
_entry.id   ebaabb4e4335384472f0ccdefae38223
#
_cell.length_a   1.000
_cell.length_b   1.000
_cell.length_c   1.000
_cell.angle_alpha   90.00
_cell.angle_beta   90.00
_cell.angle_gamma   90.00
#
_symmetry.space_group_name_H-M   'P 1'
#
loop_
_entity.id
_entity.type
_entity.pdbx_description
1 polymer ?
#
loop_
_entity_poly.entity_id
_entity_poly.type
_entity_poly.pdbx_seq_one_letter_code
_entity_poly.pdbx_strand_id
1 'polypeptide(L)'
;MQKDLGIRRGLIAFLLLLNVTANGQQFGLSFSYFIPKNGDFSTPISPFSIRGLGVDLNRFIALETGASLYRMSGLNIKDLPFESKKALVGPNFTILVPAEIVFSLKGSAVEFDVKGGVFGFYGFGQKINYGNFDRAIREYENWQVANSDFSYDNKPGWGYHAGAELTIYVTQQVGISLETNYLMGSSKFPLKGSYIGGNASLETKQVEYADAKIDLTGLEFSIGVIFNSGQGGGPPKKKRRR
;
A
#
# COMPACT_ATOMS: atom_id res chain seq x y z
N MET A 1 14.27 -29.01 -4.17
CA MET A 1 13.70 -29.53 -2.92
C MET A 1 13.59 -28.50 -1.78
N GLN A 2 14.47 -27.49 -1.68
CA GLN A 2 14.39 -26.44 -0.62
C GLN A 2 13.32 -25.34 -0.89
N LYS A 3 13.01 -25.02 -2.14
CA LYS A 3 11.99 -23.99 -2.50
C LYS A 3 10.55 -24.41 -2.14
N ASP A 4 10.23 -25.69 -2.23
CA ASP A 4 8.88 -26.19 -1.92
C ASP A 4 8.53 -26.12 -0.43
N LEU A 5 9.53 -26.19 0.45
CA LEU A 5 9.34 -26.15 1.89
C LEU A 5 8.93 -24.74 2.37
N GLY A 6 9.43 -23.69 1.71
CA GLY A 6 9.08 -22.29 1.99
C GLY A 6 7.63 -21.97 1.62
N ILE A 7 7.19 -22.41 0.46
CA ILE A 7 5.81 -22.21 -0.05
C ILE A 7 4.81 -22.95 0.84
N ARG A 8 5.11 -24.20 1.22
CA ARG A 8 4.24 -24.99 2.12
C ARG A 8 4.13 -24.36 3.52
N ARG A 9 5.22 -23.83 4.08
CA ARG A 9 5.20 -23.14 5.38
C ARG A 9 4.41 -21.82 5.30
N GLY A 10 4.54 -21.06 4.22
CA GLY A 10 3.75 -19.86 3.96
C GLY A 10 2.25 -20.17 3.81
N LEU A 11 1.91 -21.23 3.10
CA LEU A 11 0.52 -21.67 2.91
C LEU A 11 -0.11 -22.16 4.23
N ILE A 12 0.64 -22.90 5.05
CA ILE A 12 0.19 -23.37 6.36
C ILE A 12 0.00 -22.18 7.32
N ALA A 13 0.93 -21.22 7.34
CA ALA A 13 0.79 -20.00 8.13
C ALA A 13 -0.42 -19.17 7.68
N PHE A 14 -0.66 -19.05 6.37
CA PHE A 14 -1.83 -18.38 5.81
C PHE A 14 -3.14 -19.11 6.15
N LEU A 15 -3.18 -20.46 6.07
CA LEU A 15 -4.33 -21.25 6.46
C LEU A 15 -4.58 -21.23 7.98
N LEU A 16 -3.54 -21.13 8.82
CA LEU A 16 -3.68 -20.94 10.26
C LEU A 16 -4.22 -19.55 10.59
N LEU A 17 -3.78 -18.50 9.88
CA LEU A 17 -4.34 -17.15 9.98
C LEU A 17 -5.84 -17.14 9.61
N LEU A 18 -6.26 -17.84 8.56
CA LEU A 18 -7.67 -17.96 8.17
C LEU A 18 -8.53 -18.65 9.23
N ASN A 19 -7.98 -19.59 10.01
CA ASN A 19 -8.74 -20.28 11.08
C ASN A 19 -8.89 -19.42 12.35
N VAL A 20 -7.98 -18.47 12.62
CA VAL A 20 -8.08 -17.53 13.74
C VAL A 20 -9.22 -16.53 13.50
N THR A 21 -9.57 -16.25 12.23
CA THR A 21 -10.60 -15.30 11.84
C THR A 21 -12.04 -15.79 12.01
N ALA A 22 -12.27 -17.05 12.38
CA ALA A 22 -13.62 -17.63 12.43
C ALA A 22 -14.45 -17.29 13.70
N ASN A 23 -13.88 -16.62 14.69
CA ASN A 23 -14.55 -16.34 15.95
C ASN A 23 -14.79 -14.85 16.21
N GLY A 24 -15.82 -14.30 15.59
CA GLY A 24 -16.41 -13.05 16.08
C GLY A 24 -15.84 -11.74 15.51
N GLN A 25 -15.43 -11.72 14.25
CA GLN A 25 -14.69 -10.57 13.71
C GLN A 25 -15.54 -9.69 12.79
N GLN A 26 -15.21 -8.43 12.83
CA GLN A 26 -15.58 -7.48 11.79
C GLN A 26 -14.74 -7.78 10.54
N PHE A 27 -15.30 -7.66 9.37
CA PHE A 27 -14.55 -7.54 8.14
C PHE A 27 -15.15 -6.45 7.27
N GLY A 28 -14.30 -5.73 6.57
CA GLY A 28 -14.71 -4.65 5.68
C GLY A 28 -14.27 -4.89 4.24
N LEU A 29 -15.07 -4.37 3.33
CA LEU A 29 -14.72 -4.22 1.93
C LEU A 29 -14.70 -2.74 1.60
N SER A 30 -13.58 -2.24 1.06
CA SER A 30 -13.44 -0.82 0.78
C SER A 30 -12.81 -0.53 -0.58
N PHE A 31 -13.10 0.68 -1.07
CA PHE A 31 -12.39 1.33 -2.15
C PHE A 31 -11.32 2.21 -1.52
N SER A 32 -10.08 1.98 -1.89
CA SER A 32 -8.95 2.72 -1.35
C SER A 32 -8.22 3.48 -2.46
N TYR A 33 -7.97 4.76 -2.21
CA TYR A 33 -7.22 5.65 -3.08
C TYR A 33 -5.91 6.00 -2.42
N PHE A 34 -4.82 5.85 -3.13
CA PHE A 34 -3.51 6.26 -2.67
C PHE A 34 -3.02 7.48 -3.44
N ILE A 35 -2.63 8.52 -2.72
CA ILE A 35 -2.05 9.75 -3.24
C ILE A 35 -0.58 9.75 -2.85
N PRO A 36 0.33 9.34 -3.76
CA PRO A 36 1.75 9.33 -3.46
C PRO A 36 2.26 10.76 -3.26
N LYS A 37 3.15 10.94 -2.30
CA LYS A 37 3.83 12.22 -2.08
C LYS A 37 4.62 12.66 -3.32
N ASN A 38 5.25 11.67 -3.98
CA ASN A 38 6.05 11.86 -5.19
C ASN A 38 5.58 10.84 -6.23
N GLY A 39 4.63 11.22 -7.08
CA GLY A 39 4.08 10.31 -8.09
C GLY A 39 2.71 10.75 -8.57
N ASP A 40 2.08 9.89 -9.36
CA ASP A 40 0.76 10.13 -9.90
C ASP A 40 -0.30 9.41 -9.05
N PHE A 41 -1.48 10.00 -8.97
CA PHE A 41 -2.62 9.48 -8.23
C PHE A 41 -2.98 8.04 -8.63
N SER A 42 -3.18 7.16 -7.64
CA SER A 42 -3.61 5.79 -7.90
C SER A 42 -5.10 5.72 -8.24
N THR A 43 -5.49 4.72 -9.02
CA THR A 43 -6.89 4.35 -9.19
C THR A 43 -7.15 3.05 -8.43
N PRO A 44 -8.22 2.94 -7.63
CA PRO A 44 -8.56 1.68 -6.99
C PRO A 44 -9.01 0.68 -8.06
N ILE A 45 -8.65 -0.58 -7.86
CA ILE A 45 -9.27 -1.68 -8.59
C ILE A 45 -10.43 -2.13 -7.70
N SER A 46 -11.62 -1.82 -8.14
CA SER A 46 -12.86 -2.05 -7.42
C SER A 46 -13.12 -3.53 -7.13
N PRO A 47 -13.65 -3.84 -5.99
CA PRO A 47 -13.59 -3.32 -4.62
C PRO A 47 -12.53 -4.09 -3.80
N PHE A 48 -11.25 -3.84 -4.02
CA PHE A 48 -10.16 -4.70 -3.55
C PHE A 48 -9.36 -4.13 -2.38
N SER A 49 -10.05 -3.70 -1.33
CA SER A 49 -9.44 -3.65 -0.02
C SER A 49 -10.29 -4.43 0.96
N ILE A 50 -9.70 -5.45 1.54
CA ILE A 50 -10.28 -6.21 2.66
C ILE A 50 -9.63 -5.67 3.92
N ARG A 51 -10.45 -5.26 4.90
CA ARG A 51 -10.01 -4.60 6.14
C ARG A 51 -10.61 -5.30 7.36
N GLY A 52 -10.06 -5.01 8.55
CA GLY A 52 -10.60 -5.43 9.83
C GLY A 52 -10.49 -6.93 10.10
N LEU A 53 -9.59 -7.64 9.41
CA LEU A 53 -9.32 -9.04 9.73
C LEU A 53 -8.38 -9.10 10.92
N GLY A 54 -8.88 -9.42 12.11
CA GLY A 54 -8.02 -9.36 13.28
C GLY A 54 -8.58 -10.05 14.52
N VAL A 55 -8.03 -9.76 15.67
CA VAL A 55 -8.45 -10.27 16.97
C VAL A 55 -8.53 -9.13 17.97
N ASP A 56 -9.65 -9.04 18.69
CA ASP A 56 -9.80 -8.15 19.81
C ASP A 56 -8.97 -8.65 21.00
N LEU A 57 -7.99 -7.86 21.44
CA LEU A 57 -7.23 -8.14 22.65
C LEU A 57 -8.03 -7.72 23.89
N ASN A 58 -8.78 -6.65 23.77
CA ASN A 58 -9.74 -6.17 24.75
C ASN A 58 -10.75 -5.21 24.09
N ARG A 59 -11.64 -4.59 24.91
CA ARG A 59 -12.69 -3.69 24.38
C ARG A 59 -12.19 -2.45 23.63
N PHE A 60 -10.92 -2.11 23.74
CA PHE A 60 -10.32 -0.91 23.15
C PHE A 60 -9.20 -1.21 22.15
N ILE A 61 -8.59 -2.38 22.23
CA ILE A 61 -7.39 -2.71 21.47
C ILE A 61 -7.62 -3.98 20.66
N ALA A 62 -7.33 -3.92 19.37
CA ALA A 62 -7.33 -5.04 18.47
C ALA A 62 -6.00 -5.12 17.70
N LEU A 63 -5.68 -6.31 17.19
CA LEU A 63 -4.66 -6.53 16.18
C LEU A 63 -5.37 -6.86 14.88
N GLU A 64 -5.08 -6.09 13.83
CA GLU A 64 -5.75 -6.23 12.55
C GLU A 64 -4.76 -6.40 11.40
N THR A 65 -5.28 -6.98 10.34
CA THR A 65 -4.63 -7.07 9.03
C THR A 65 -5.67 -6.90 7.94
N GLY A 66 -5.19 -6.90 6.71
CA GLY A 66 -6.04 -6.77 5.53
C GLY A 66 -5.24 -7.00 4.27
N ALA A 67 -5.82 -6.68 3.14
CA ALA A 67 -5.12 -6.67 1.86
C ALA A 67 -5.74 -5.63 0.95
N SER A 68 -4.92 -4.85 0.28
CA SER A 68 -5.34 -3.85 -0.71
C SER A 68 -4.63 -4.09 -2.03
N LEU A 69 -5.35 -3.95 -3.13
CA LEU A 69 -4.79 -4.01 -4.46
C LEU A 69 -5.00 -2.67 -5.16
N TYR A 70 -3.91 -2.02 -5.52
CA TYR A 70 -3.92 -0.74 -6.22
C TYR A 70 -3.45 -0.89 -7.67
N ARG A 71 -3.99 -0.05 -8.53
CA ARG A 71 -3.36 0.30 -9.79
C ARG A 71 -2.66 1.65 -9.61
N MET A 72 -1.36 1.62 -9.47
CA MET A 72 -0.55 2.83 -9.38
C MET A 72 -0.37 3.43 -10.78
N SER A 73 -0.75 4.68 -10.96
CA SER A 73 -0.55 5.39 -12.24
C SER A 73 0.90 5.77 -12.44
N GLY A 74 1.58 6.12 -11.36
CA GLY A 74 3.01 6.41 -11.38
C GLY A 74 3.61 6.54 -9.98
N LEU A 75 4.79 5.99 -9.80
CA LEU A 75 5.60 6.10 -8.57
C LEU A 75 6.97 6.69 -8.90
N ASN A 76 7.54 7.40 -7.96
CA ASN A 76 8.89 7.92 -8.12
C ASN A 76 9.93 6.94 -7.55
N ILE A 77 11.18 7.15 -7.97
CA ILE A 77 12.34 6.38 -7.49
C ILE A 77 13.20 7.34 -6.67
N LYS A 78 13.57 6.90 -5.46
CA LYS A 78 14.52 7.56 -4.57
C LYS A 78 15.93 6.98 -4.76
N ASP A 79 16.91 7.68 -4.21
CA ASP A 79 18.31 7.28 -4.15
C ASP A 79 18.94 7.16 -5.56
N LEU A 80 18.45 7.98 -6.51
CA LEU A 80 19.10 8.26 -7.78
C LEU A 80 20.00 9.51 -7.64
N PRO A 81 21.04 9.69 -8.48
CA PRO A 81 21.87 10.89 -8.48
C PRO A 81 21.14 12.15 -8.98
N PHE A 82 19.93 12.01 -9.48
CA PHE A 82 19.06 13.07 -9.98
C PHE A 82 17.64 12.93 -9.44
N GLU A 83 16.93 14.03 -9.43
CA GLU A 83 15.52 14.08 -9.07
C GLU A 83 14.63 14.15 -10.31
N SER A 84 13.45 13.57 -10.24
CA SER A 84 12.44 13.70 -11.28
C SER A 84 11.16 14.31 -10.73
N LYS A 85 10.65 15.33 -11.41
CA LYS A 85 9.34 15.94 -11.11
C LYS A 85 8.17 15.07 -11.55
N LYS A 86 8.43 14.05 -12.35
CA LYS A 86 7.44 13.13 -12.90
C LYS A 86 7.74 11.70 -12.48
N ALA A 87 6.69 10.89 -12.37
CA ALA A 87 6.83 9.49 -12.02
C ALA A 87 7.76 8.74 -12.98
N LEU A 88 8.72 8.02 -12.43
CA LEU A 88 9.71 7.26 -13.19
C LEU A 88 9.28 5.81 -13.46
N VAL A 89 8.33 5.29 -12.67
CA VAL A 89 7.78 3.93 -12.81
C VAL A 89 6.26 4.01 -12.85
N GLY A 90 5.65 3.26 -13.74
CA GLY A 90 4.19 3.12 -13.84
C GLY A 90 3.72 3.03 -15.30
N PRO A 91 2.46 2.62 -15.51
CA PRO A 91 1.54 2.10 -14.50
C PRO A 91 1.92 0.69 -14.03
N ASN A 92 1.57 0.35 -12.79
CA ASN A 92 1.79 -0.97 -12.21
C ASN A 92 0.67 -1.34 -11.22
N PHE A 93 0.62 -2.61 -10.83
CA PHE A 93 -0.24 -3.07 -9.75
C PHE A 93 0.58 -3.23 -8.47
N THR A 94 -0.01 -2.91 -7.34
CA THR A 94 0.64 -3.06 -6.03
C THR A 94 -0.31 -3.71 -5.05
N ILE A 95 0.11 -4.84 -4.48
CA ILE A 95 -0.55 -5.47 -3.33
C ILE A 95 0.11 -4.90 -2.07
N LEU A 96 -0.72 -4.50 -1.09
CA LEU A 96 -0.30 -4.04 0.22
C LEU A 96 -1.01 -4.86 1.28
N VAL A 97 -0.27 -5.32 2.29
CA VAL A 97 -0.76 -6.11 3.41
C VAL A 97 -0.30 -5.44 4.70
N PRO A 98 -1.21 -4.81 5.48
CA PRO A 98 -0.88 -4.19 6.77
C PRO A 98 -0.88 -5.23 7.89
N ALA A 99 -0.16 -4.90 8.96
CA ALA A 99 -0.27 -5.50 10.29
C ALA A 99 -0.28 -4.36 11.30
N GLU A 100 -1.41 -4.16 11.96
CA GLU A 100 -1.71 -2.93 12.69
C GLU A 100 -2.27 -3.20 14.09
N ILE A 101 -2.01 -2.26 14.97
CA ILE A 101 -2.67 -2.15 16.26
C ILE A 101 -3.74 -1.07 16.10
N VAL A 102 -4.94 -1.43 16.50
CA VAL A 102 -6.12 -0.56 16.44
C VAL A 102 -6.55 -0.21 17.86
N PHE A 103 -6.74 1.08 18.10
CA PHE A 103 -7.34 1.59 19.32
C PHE A 103 -8.72 2.14 19.02
N SER A 104 -9.77 1.49 19.57
CA SER A 104 -11.16 1.74 19.23
C SER A 104 -11.90 2.49 20.35
N LEU A 105 -12.63 3.52 19.95
CA LEU A 105 -13.61 4.23 20.79
C LEU A 105 -15.01 3.94 20.26
N LYS A 106 -15.70 3.00 20.94
CA LYS A 106 -17.00 2.48 20.50
C LYS A 106 -18.15 3.24 21.15
N GLY A 107 -18.94 3.94 20.35
CA GLY A 107 -20.21 4.56 20.75
C GLY A 107 -21.42 3.69 20.38
N SER A 108 -22.64 4.25 20.49
CA SER A 108 -23.87 3.50 20.24
C SER A 108 -24.18 3.27 18.76
N ALA A 109 -23.69 4.14 17.87
CA ALA A 109 -23.88 4.06 16.42
C ALA A 109 -22.63 4.48 15.65
N VAL A 110 -21.59 4.89 16.35
CA VAL A 110 -20.34 5.40 15.75
C VAL A 110 -19.18 4.76 16.47
N GLU A 111 -18.18 4.34 15.72
CA GLU A 111 -16.90 3.85 16.20
C GLU A 111 -15.79 4.71 15.58
N PHE A 112 -14.86 5.11 16.39
CA PHE A 112 -13.68 5.85 15.95
C PHE A 112 -12.43 5.07 16.33
N ASP A 113 -11.60 4.77 15.34
CA ASP A 113 -10.39 3.99 15.48
C ASP A 113 -9.17 4.83 15.15
N VAL A 114 -8.12 4.65 15.94
CA VAL A 114 -6.77 5.11 15.63
C VAL A 114 -5.91 3.88 15.37
N LYS A 115 -5.26 3.88 14.21
CA LYS A 115 -4.52 2.72 13.71
C LYS A 115 -3.05 3.06 13.51
N GLY A 116 -2.20 2.07 13.72
CA GLY A 116 -0.80 2.22 13.40
C GLY A 116 -0.09 0.88 13.35
N GLY A 117 0.90 0.79 12.48
CA GLY A 117 1.59 -0.46 12.31
C GLY A 117 2.60 -0.46 11.17
N VAL A 118 2.88 -1.67 10.70
CA VAL A 118 3.76 -1.93 9.57
C VAL A 118 2.95 -2.46 8.40
N PHE A 119 3.47 -2.32 7.20
CA PHE A 119 2.91 -2.98 6.03
C PHE A 119 4.01 -3.54 5.13
N GLY A 120 3.71 -4.68 4.51
CA GLY A 120 4.47 -5.22 3.40
C GLY A 120 3.77 -4.89 2.09
N PHE A 121 4.54 -4.70 1.02
CA PHE A 121 3.97 -4.50 -0.31
C PHE A 121 4.82 -5.11 -1.41
N TYR A 122 4.17 -5.41 -2.52
CA TYR A 122 4.83 -5.87 -3.73
C TYR A 122 4.15 -5.31 -4.97
N GLY A 123 4.95 -4.63 -5.79
CA GLY A 123 4.51 -4.15 -7.10
C GLY A 123 4.76 -5.18 -8.19
N PHE A 124 3.87 -5.30 -9.16
CA PHE A 124 4.05 -6.17 -10.32
C PHE A 124 3.52 -5.50 -11.60
N GLY A 125 4.00 -5.99 -12.73
CA GLY A 125 3.70 -5.36 -14.03
C GLY A 125 4.27 -3.96 -14.18
N GLN A 126 5.36 -3.64 -13.45
CA GLN A 126 6.01 -2.34 -13.52
C GLN A 126 6.56 -2.06 -14.89
N LYS A 127 6.48 -0.79 -15.28
CA LYS A 127 7.07 -0.27 -16.50
C LYS A 127 7.90 0.96 -16.16
N ILE A 128 9.10 1.04 -16.71
CA ILE A 128 9.91 2.25 -16.65
C ILE A 128 9.30 3.29 -17.61
N ASN A 129 9.16 4.52 -17.12
CA ASN A 129 8.74 5.65 -17.94
C ASN A 129 9.99 6.33 -18.52
N TYR A 130 10.47 5.77 -19.63
CA TYR A 130 11.69 6.25 -20.29
C TYR A 130 11.63 7.74 -20.65
N GLY A 131 10.47 8.25 -21.09
CA GLY A 131 10.34 9.66 -21.42
C GLY A 131 10.55 10.61 -20.23
N ASN A 132 10.18 10.17 -19.03
CA ASN A 132 10.45 10.91 -17.79
C ASN A 132 11.90 10.74 -17.32
N PHE A 133 12.47 9.53 -17.48
CA PHE A 133 13.89 9.29 -17.23
C PHE A 133 14.77 10.17 -18.14
N ASP A 134 14.54 10.15 -19.43
CA ASP A 134 15.29 10.94 -20.40
C ASP A 134 15.23 12.44 -20.11
N ARG A 135 14.07 12.91 -19.66
CA ARG A 135 13.93 14.30 -19.23
C ARG A 135 14.77 14.59 -17.97
N ALA A 136 14.69 13.74 -16.95
CA ALA A 136 15.45 13.91 -15.73
C ALA A 136 16.98 13.84 -15.98
N ILE A 137 17.43 12.93 -16.85
CA ILE A 137 18.83 12.80 -17.26
C ILE A 137 19.29 14.06 -18.02
N ARG A 138 18.48 14.59 -18.93
CA ARG A 138 18.79 15.84 -19.63
C ARG A 138 18.96 17.01 -18.68
N GLU A 139 18.08 17.13 -17.70
CA GLU A 139 18.18 18.18 -16.68
C GLU A 139 19.44 17.99 -15.82
N TYR A 140 19.77 16.76 -15.44
CA TYR A 140 20.93 16.43 -14.63
C TYR A 140 22.27 16.66 -15.33
N GLU A 141 22.39 16.20 -16.58
CA GLU A 141 23.62 16.28 -17.38
C GLU A 141 23.76 17.61 -18.15
N ASN A 142 22.75 18.47 -18.12
CA ASN A 142 22.68 19.67 -18.98
C ASN A 142 22.74 19.35 -20.49
N TRP A 143 22.07 18.26 -20.89
CA TRP A 143 22.04 17.80 -22.29
C TRP A 143 20.79 18.25 -23.03
N GLN A 144 20.90 18.41 -24.34
CA GLN A 144 19.75 18.67 -25.22
C GLN A 144 18.96 17.40 -25.50
N VAL A 145 19.66 16.27 -25.62
CA VAL A 145 19.03 14.96 -25.88
C VAL A 145 19.55 13.93 -24.90
N ALA A 146 18.68 12.99 -24.54
CA ALA A 146 19.00 11.79 -23.79
C ALA A 146 18.07 10.66 -24.20
N ASN A 147 18.57 9.45 -24.22
CA ASN A 147 17.81 8.22 -24.41
C ASN A 147 18.39 7.15 -23.48
N SER A 148 17.55 6.63 -22.60
CA SER A 148 17.93 5.67 -21.57
C SER A 148 17.39 4.28 -21.87
N ASP A 149 18.15 3.27 -21.45
CA ASP A 149 17.76 1.88 -21.50
C ASP A 149 18.21 1.20 -20.19
N PHE A 150 17.24 0.80 -19.37
CA PHE A 150 17.47 0.22 -18.04
C PHE A 150 16.75 -1.12 -17.90
N SER A 151 17.45 -2.06 -17.31
CA SER A 151 16.86 -3.22 -16.65
C SER A 151 16.69 -2.95 -15.16
N TYR A 152 15.76 -3.62 -14.52
CA TYR A 152 15.48 -3.47 -13.10
C TYR A 152 15.22 -4.82 -12.44
N ASP A 153 15.45 -4.86 -11.13
CA ASP A 153 15.07 -5.99 -10.29
C ASP A 153 14.09 -5.50 -9.21
N ASN A 154 12.90 -6.06 -9.22
CA ASN A 154 11.83 -5.64 -8.34
C ASN A 154 11.81 -6.50 -7.08
N LYS A 155 11.90 -5.87 -5.91
CA LYS A 155 11.90 -6.53 -4.60
C LYS A 155 10.64 -6.19 -3.82
N PRO A 156 10.21 -7.10 -2.90
CA PRO A 156 9.22 -6.73 -1.89
C PRO A 156 9.69 -5.52 -1.07
N GLY A 157 8.74 -4.67 -0.71
CA GLY A 157 8.97 -3.52 0.13
C GLY A 157 8.22 -3.61 1.44
N TRP A 158 8.52 -2.70 2.34
CA TRP A 158 7.82 -2.56 3.60
C TRP A 158 7.86 -1.12 4.08
N GLY A 159 7.02 -0.82 5.05
CA GLY A 159 6.93 0.51 5.63
C GLY A 159 6.11 0.55 6.90
N TYR A 160 5.87 1.76 7.37
CA TYR A 160 5.02 2.07 8.50
C TYR A 160 3.83 2.88 8.05
N HIS A 161 2.73 2.76 8.78
CA HIS A 161 1.58 3.63 8.58
C HIS A 161 0.97 4.05 9.90
N ALA A 162 0.26 5.15 9.87
CA ALA A 162 -0.61 5.61 10.93
C ALA A 162 -1.85 6.24 10.32
N GLY A 163 -2.99 6.03 10.94
CA GLY A 163 -4.26 6.52 10.41
C GLY A 163 -5.40 6.52 11.40
N ALA A 164 -6.55 6.88 10.90
CA ALA A 164 -7.79 6.88 11.64
C ALA A 164 -8.95 6.41 10.76
N GLU A 165 -9.92 5.76 11.38
CA GLU A 165 -11.15 5.30 10.74
C GLU A 165 -12.35 5.76 11.55
N LEU A 166 -13.38 6.17 10.84
CA LEU A 166 -14.70 6.49 11.38
C LEU A 166 -15.71 5.52 10.77
N THR A 167 -16.32 4.70 11.59
CA THR A 167 -17.41 3.79 11.19
C THR A 167 -18.73 4.26 11.74
N ILE A 168 -19.74 4.40 10.86
CA ILE A 168 -21.11 4.74 11.20
C ILE A 168 -21.97 3.51 10.95
N TYR A 169 -22.54 2.94 12.00
CA TYR A 169 -23.39 1.75 11.94
C TYR A 169 -24.81 2.11 11.52
N VAL A 170 -25.21 1.65 10.34
CA VAL A 170 -26.57 1.76 9.82
C VAL A 170 -27.49 0.72 10.49
N THR A 171 -26.94 -0.46 10.74
CA THR A 171 -27.59 -1.53 11.52
C THR A 171 -26.59 -2.07 12.55
N GLN A 172 -27.00 -3.03 13.39
CA GLN A 172 -26.05 -3.70 14.31
C GLN A 172 -24.98 -4.51 13.59
N GLN A 173 -25.21 -4.85 12.33
CA GLN A 173 -24.36 -5.75 11.56
C GLN A 173 -23.62 -5.06 10.41
N VAL A 174 -24.08 -3.86 10.00
CA VAL A 174 -23.55 -3.17 8.83
C VAL A 174 -23.23 -1.72 9.17
N GLY A 175 -22.01 -1.32 8.91
CA GLY A 175 -21.53 0.06 9.02
C GLY A 175 -20.92 0.56 7.72
N ILE A 176 -20.86 1.87 7.59
CA ILE A 176 -20.11 2.58 6.54
C ILE A 176 -18.86 3.12 7.19
N SER A 177 -17.70 2.85 6.62
CA SER A 177 -16.41 3.33 7.13
C SER A 177 -15.77 4.36 6.20
N LEU A 178 -15.12 5.33 6.82
CA LEU A 178 -14.23 6.30 6.19
C LEU A 178 -12.88 6.21 6.89
N GLU A 179 -11.84 5.90 6.15
CA GLU A 179 -10.50 5.71 6.71
C GLU A 179 -9.49 6.61 5.98
N THR A 180 -8.53 7.11 6.72
CA THR A 180 -7.37 7.82 6.18
C THR A 180 -6.11 7.30 6.85
N ASN A 181 -5.09 6.99 6.04
CA ASN A 181 -3.79 6.53 6.48
C ASN A 181 -2.68 7.36 5.84
N TYR A 182 -1.63 7.62 6.59
CA TYR A 182 -0.37 8.09 6.05
C TYR A 182 0.62 6.94 6.01
N LEU A 183 1.06 6.58 4.80
CA LEU A 183 2.00 5.50 4.56
C LEU A 183 3.41 6.06 4.34
N MET A 184 4.42 5.38 4.89
CA MET A 184 5.85 5.65 4.67
C MET A 184 6.54 4.34 4.38
N GLY A 185 6.77 4.04 3.10
CA GLY A 185 7.38 2.78 2.70
C GLY A 185 8.28 2.90 1.48
N SER A 186 9.12 1.90 1.30
CA SER A 186 9.94 1.78 0.10
C SER A 186 10.28 0.33 -0.21
N SER A 187 10.56 0.04 -1.49
CA SER A 187 11.08 -1.25 -1.95
C SER A 187 12.36 -1.04 -2.75
N LYS A 188 13.33 -1.95 -2.62
CA LYS A 188 14.52 -1.92 -3.47
C LYS A 188 14.13 -2.14 -4.92
N PHE A 189 14.68 -1.32 -5.78
CA PHE A 189 14.45 -1.34 -7.22
C PHE A 189 15.76 -1.01 -7.97
N PRO A 190 16.81 -1.84 -7.79
CA PRO A 190 18.10 -1.58 -8.44
C PRO A 190 17.93 -1.51 -9.95
N LEU A 191 18.53 -0.48 -10.52
CA LEU A 191 18.54 -0.21 -11.96
C LEU A 191 19.95 -0.41 -12.51
N LYS A 192 20.04 -1.04 -13.68
CA LYS A 192 21.28 -1.21 -14.42
C LYS A 192 21.06 -1.01 -15.90
N GLY A 193 21.96 -0.29 -16.55
CA GLY A 193 21.85 -0.04 -17.96
C GLY A 193 22.73 1.11 -18.42
N SER A 194 22.27 1.80 -19.44
CA SER A 194 22.99 2.93 -20.01
C SER A 194 22.05 4.04 -20.45
N TYR A 195 22.62 5.19 -20.65
CA TYR A 195 21.95 6.27 -21.38
C TYR A 195 22.94 6.92 -22.35
N ILE A 196 22.43 7.34 -23.50
CA ILE A 196 23.16 8.06 -24.52
C ILE A 196 22.56 9.46 -24.64
N GLY A 197 23.40 10.47 -24.73
CA GLY A 197 22.93 11.83 -24.91
C GLY A 197 24.06 12.80 -25.11
N GLY A 198 23.74 14.08 -25.19
CA GLY A 198 24.71 15.16 -25.38
C GLY A 198 24.13 16.40 -26.00
N ASN A 199 25.01 17.34 -26.34
CA ASN A 199 24.68 18.62 -27.00
C ASN A 199 25.13 18.62 -28.46
N ALA A 200 26.44 18.76 -28.71
CA ALA A 200 27.01 18.76 -30.05
C ALA A 200 27.54 17.36 -30.48
N SER A 201 27.94 16.54 -29.52
CA SER A 201 28.36 15.16 -29.69
C SER A 201 27.57 14.26 -28.72
N LEU A 202 27.37 13.02 -29.10
CA LEU A 202 26.72 12.02 -28.26
C LEU A 202 27.77 11.23 -27.48
N GLU A 203 27.52 11.01 -26.22
CA GLU A 203 28.28 10.09 -25.36
C GLU A 203 27.35 9.05 -24.71
N THR A 204 27.92 7.89 -24.43
CA THR A 204 27.20 6.81 -23.75
C THR A 204 27.79 6.61 -22.35
N LYS A 205 26.92 6.64 -21.33
CA LYS A 205 27.28 6.37 -19.95
C LYS A 205 26.63 5.06 -19.49
N GLN A 206 27.50 4.13 -19.04
CA GLN A 206 27.03 2.92 -18.34
C GLN A 206 26.83 3.24 -16.88
N VAL A 207 25.71 2.84 -16.31
CA VAL A 207 25.34 3.17 -14.93
C VAL A 207 24.69 1.98 -14.23
N GLU A 208 24.89 1.96 -12.92
CA GLU A 208 24.26 1.00 -12.01
C GLU A 208 23.83 1.75 -10.74
N TYR A 209 22.54 1.76 -10.49
CA TYR A 209 21.92 2.39 -9.31
C TYR A 209 21.43 1.28 -8.37
N ALA A 210 22.37 0.66 -7.65
CA ALA A 210 22.12 -0.50 -6.80
C ALA A 210 21.19 -0.19 -5.60
N ASP A 211 21.21 1.06 -5.13
CA ASP A 211 20.42 1.51 -3.97
C ASP A 211 19.09 2.17 -4.33
N ALA A 212 18.77 2.25 -5.62
CA ALA A 212 17.52 2.81 -6.08
C ALA A 212 16.30 2.11 -5.42
N LYS A 213 15.30 2.90 -5.04
CA LYS A 213 14.09 2.42 -4.34
C LYS A 213 12.84 3.06 -4.89
N ILE A 214 11.79 2.28 -5.06
CA ILE A 214 10.44 2.82 -5.28
C ILE A 214 9.96 3.46 -3.98
N ASP A 215 9.43 4.67 -4.07
CA ASP A 215 8.84 5.41 -2.96
C ASP A 215 7.34 5.16 -2.88
N LEU A 216 6.90 4.52 -1.80
CA LEU A 216 5.48 4.34 -1.45
C LEU A 216 5.13 5.18 -0.21
N THR A 217 5.42 6.47 -0.29
CA THR A 217 5.07 7.44 0.76
C THR A 217 3.90 8.30 0.28
N GLY A 218 2.86 8.44 1.09
CA GLY A 218 1.70 9.24 0.71
C GLY A 218 0.50 9.06 1.62
N LEU A 219 -0.63 9.62 1.20
CA LEU A 219 -1.92 9.52 1.86
C LEU A 219 -2.78 8.45 1.20
N GLU A 220 -3.43 7.64 2.00
CA GLU A 220 -4.47 6.71 1.58
C GLU A 220 -5.81 7.17 2.14
N PHE A 221 -6.85 7.14 1.30
CA PHE A 221 -8.23 7.35 1.69
C PHE A 221 -9.05 6.15 1.28
N SER A 222 -9.88 5.66 2.20
CA SER A 222 -10.76 4.53 1.94
C SER A 222 -12.19 4.86 2.33
N ILE A 223 -13.12 4.36 1.53
CA ILE A 223 -14.54 4.32 1.86
C ILE A 223 -15.02 2.88 1.72
N GLY A 224 -15.71 2.37 2.73
CA GLY A 224 -16.05 0.96 2.76
C GLY A 224 -17.35 0.64 3.49
N VAL A 225 -17.64 -0.66 3.47
CA VAL A 225 -18.72 -1.26 4.24
C VAL A 225 -18.10 -2.27 5.18
N ILE A 226 -18.42 -2.14 6.47
CA ILE A 226 -17.99 -3.04 7.54
C ILE A 226 -19.15 -3.98 7.86
N PHE A 227 -18.82 -5.27 7.95
CA PHE A 227 -19.75 -6.32 8.39
C PHE A 227 -19.31 -6.82 9.76
N ASN A 228 -20.22 -6.75 10.74
CA ASN A 228 -20.00 -7.21 12.09
C ASN A 228 -20.72 -8.56 12.28
N SER A 229 -20.01 -9.60 12.68
CA SER A 229 -20.57 -10.96 12.87
C SER A 229 -21.48 -11.09 14.10
N GLY A 230 -21.66 -10.03 14.85
CA GLY A 230 -22.72 -9.99 15.90
C GLY A 230 -22.36 -10.60 17.25
N GLN A 231 -21.14 -11.11 17.44
CA GLN A 231 -20.78 -11.73 18.74
C GLN A 231 -19.97 -10.85 19.70
N GLY A 232 -19.54 -9.65 19.32
CA GLY A 232 -18.68 -8.88 20.22
C GLY A 232 -18.65 -7.36 20.10
N GLY A 233 -19.08 -6.74 19.01
CA GLY A 233 -18.75 -5.36 18.71
C GLY A 233 -19.91 -4.43 18.30
N GLY A 234 -21.12 -4.88 18.33
CA GLY A 234 -22.26 -4.00 18.02
C GLY A 234 -22.65 -3.08 19.18
N PRO A 235 -23.25 -1.90 18.91
CA PRO A 235 -23.70 -1.00 19.95
C PRO A 235 -24.61 -1.70 20.95
N PRO A 236 -24.53 -1.37 22.24
CA PRO A 236 -25.30 -2.03 23.30
C PRO A 236 -26.80 -1.92 23.00
N LYS A 237 -27.49 -3.07 22.98
CA LYS A 237 -28.94 -3.10 22.78
C LYS A 237 -29.61 -2.15 23.75
N LYS A 238 -30.31 -1.11 23.29
CA LYS A 238 -31.19 -0.28 24.14
C LYS A 238 -32.17 -1.21 24.84
N LYS A 239 -32.02 -1.41 26.17
CA LYS A 239 -33.08 -2.04 26.97
C LYS A 239 -34.32 -1.22 26.81
N ARG A 240 -35.33 -1.75 26.11
CA ARG A 240 -36.70 -1.19 26.15
C ARG A 240 -37.15 -1.25 27.60
N ARG A 241 -37.21 -0.10 28.27
CA ARG A 241 -37.97 0.00 29.54
C ARG A 241 -39.42 -0.26 29.17
N ARG A 242 -39.97 -1.32 29.72
CA ARG A 242 -41.42 -1.53 29.82
C ARG A 242 -41.97 -0.64 30.90
#